data_02a3159b40bbc64a8bf29fdb2d2c7823
#
_entry.id   02a3159b40bbc64a8bf29fdb2d2c7823
#
_cell.length_a   1.000
_cell.length_b   1.000
_cell.length_c   1.000
_cell.angle_alpha   90.00
_cell.angle_beta   90.00
_cell.angle_gamma   90.00
#
_symmetry.space_group_name_H-M   'P 1'
#
loop_
_entity.id
_entity.type
_entity.pdbx_description
1 polymer ?
#
loop_
_entity_poly.entity_id
_entity_poly.type
_entity_poly.pdbx_seq_one_letter_code
_entity_poly.pdbx_strand_id
1 'polypeptide(L)'
;MRMIKKYILFFTLITAVPALFAESTPDPEPDLVGTVWQLIKNGSHSSSFGSGQVLYFLSSDAYHTHRSRKFQTWDAFSIVDGRNLVRVKKNESIEIIASRFNNAIFEVKLLDGFYKNKIYYLIADELTKNFKQEITGNDNI
;
A
#
# COMPACT_ATOMS: atom_id res chain seq x y z
N MET A 1 -5.29 65.36 51.60
CA MET A 1 -6.16 64.17 51.52
C MET A 1 -5.80 63.44 50.28
N ARG A 2 -4.95 62.39 50.39
CA ARG A 2 -4.42 61.63 49.24
C ARG A 2 -5.12 60.29 49.22
N MET A 3 -5.94 60.06 48.18
CA MET A 3 -6.54 58.76 47.94
C MET A 3 -5.52 57.83 47.25
N ILE A 4 -5.15 56.77 47.93
CA ILE A 4 -4.32 55.70 47.39
C ILE A 4 -5.24 54.68 46.74
N LYS A 5 -5.22 54.65 45.39
CA LYS A 5 -5.90 53.60 44.61
C LYS A 5 -5.07 52.33 44.69
N LYS A 6 -5.59 51.31 45.39
CA LYS A 6 -5.03 49.98 45.39
C LYS A 6 -5.40 49.27 44.07
N TYR A 7 -4.43 49.05 43.20
CA TYR A 7 -4.59 48.16 42.06
C TYR A 7 -4.39 46.73 42.54
N ILE A 8 -5.47 45.97 42.52
CA ILE A 8 -5.42 44.51 42.72
C ILE A 8 -5.04 43.90 41.37
N LEU A 9 -3.81 43.41 41.29
CA LEU A 9 -3.32 42.70 40.10
C LEU A 9 -3.82 41.24 40.21
N PHE A 10 -4.83 40.93 39.38
CA PHE A 10 -5.32 39.57 39.21
C PHE A 10 -4.34 38.82 38.31
N PHE A 11 -3.50 37.99 38.92
CA PHE A 11 -2.64 37.06 38.17
C PHE A 11 -3.49 35.83 37.84
N THR A 12 -4.02 35.77 36.65
CA THR A 12 -4.65 34.55 36.10
C THR A 12 -3.57 33.59 35.68
N LEU A 13 -3.35 32.56 36.49
CA LEU A 13 -2.47 31.44 36.21
C LEU A 13 -3.14 30.56 35.16
N ILE A 14 -2.75 30.75 33.89
CA ILE A 14 -3.16 29.86 32.79
C ILE A 14 -2.33 28.60 32.90
N THR A 15 -2.90 27.55 33.49
CA THR A 15 -2.33 26.20 33.45
C THR A 15 -2.54 25.63 32.02
N ALA A 16 -1.49 25.69 31.21
CA ALA A 16 -1.45 24.96 29.95
C ALA A 16 -1.45 23.47 30.23
N VAL A 17 -2.54 22.80 30.01
CA VAL A 17 -2.62 21.34 29.99
C VAL A 17 -1.95 20.86 28.71
N PRO A 18 -0.83 20.13 28.75
CA PRO A 18 -0.32 19.49 27.55
C PRO A 18 -1.34 18.43 27.12
N ALA A 19 -2.02 18.68 26.03
CA ALA A 19 -2.79 17.63 25.34
C ALA A 19 -1.79 16.55 24.94
N LEU A 20 -1.76 15.47 25.69
CA LEU A 20 -1.12 14.21 25.27
C LEU A 20 -1.92 13.74 24.04
N PHE A 21 -1.48 14.14 22.85
CA PHE A 21 -1.79 13.40 21.64
C PHE A 21 -1.12 12.04 21.82
N ALA A 22 -1.89 11.07 22.25
CA ALA A 22 -1.54 9.68 22.10
C ALA A 22 -1.49 9.44 20.58
N GLU A 23 -0.29 9.56 20.02
CA GLU A 23 0.03 9.09 18.70
C GLU A 23 -0.23 7.59 18.74
N SER A 24 -1.39 7.17 18.23
CA SER A 24 -1.68 5.76 18.04
C SER A 24 -0.65 5.27 17.04
N THR A 25 0.41 4.62 17.56
CA THR A 25 1.28 3.83 16.70
C THR A 25 0.38 2.87 15.94
N PRO A 26 0.34 2.93 14.60
CA PRO A 26 -0.43 1.94 13.85
C PRO A 26 0.10 0.57 14.28
N ASP A 27 -0.82 -0.36 14.55
CA ASP A 27 -0.47 -1.75 14.80
C ASP A 27 0.50 -2.18 13.71
N PRO A 28 1.60 -2.89 14.04
CA PRO A 28 2.52 -3.35 13.02
C PRO A 28 1.72 -4.19 12.03
N GLU A 29 1.61 -3.67 10.79
CA GLU A 29 1.00 -4.45 9.71
C GLU A 29 1.72 -5.79 9.65
N PRO A 30 0.99 -6.91 9.51
CA PRO A 30 1.60 -8.22 9.44
C PRO A 30 2.67 -8.21 8.36
N ASP A 31 3.87 -8.66 8.70
CA ASP A 31 4.96 -8.75 7.74
C ASP A 31 4.57 -9.76 6.65
N LEU A 32 4.16 -9.24 5.51
CA LEU A 32 3.74 -10.03 4.36
C LEU A 32 4.92 -10.57 3.56
N VAL A 33 6.14 -10.15 3.87
CA VAL A 33 7.35 -10.57 3.19
C VAL A 33 7.55 -12.08 3.35
N GLY A 34 7.84 -12.77 2.26
CA GLY A 34 7.97 -14.23 2.22
C GLY A 34 6.65 -14.99 2.11
N THR A 35 5.51 -14.31 2.12
CA THR A 35 4.21 -14.98 1.92
C THR A 35 3.90 -15.21 0.45
N VAL A 36 3.23 -16.33 0.16
CA VAL A 36 2.80 -16.71 -1.19
C VAL A 36 1.32 -16.46 -1.37
N TRP A 37 0.96 -15.93 -2.53
CA TRP A 37 -0.40 -15.54 -2.86
C TRP A 37 -0.78 -16.03 -4.25
N GLN A 38 -1.94 -16.67 -4.36
CA GLN A 38 -2.49 -17.17 -5.63
C GLN A 38 -3.57 -16.24 -6.16
N LEU A 39 -3.54 -15.97 -7.46
CA LEU A 39 -4.56 -15.18 -8.13
C LEU A 39 -5.87 -15.96 -8.24
N ILE A 40 -6.92 -15.47 -7.59
CA ILE A 40 -8.27 -16.09 -7.60
C ILE A 40 -9.27 -15.33 -8.47
N LYS A 41 -9.08 -14.04 -8.67
CA LYS A 41 -9.96 -13.17 -9.48
C LYS A 41 -9.15 -12.46 -10.55
N ASN A 42 -9.71 -12.33 -11.73
CA ASN A 42 -9.15 -11.43 -12.73
C ASN A 42 -9.20 -9.99 -12.21
N GLY A 43 -8.10 -9.26 -12.37
CA GLY A 43 -8.01 -7.85 -11.93
C GLY A 43 -9.08 -6.97 -12.56
N SER A 44 -9.34 -5.82 -11.94
CA SER A 44 -10.39 -4.86 -12.32
C SER A 44 -10.27 -4.31 -13.75
N HIS A 45 -9.12 -4.48 -14.38
CA HIS A 45 -8.84 -4.06 -15.76
C HIS A 45 -8.80 -5.26 -16.72
N SER A 46 -9.73 -6.20 -16.55
CA SER A 46 -10.07 -7.19 -17.56
C SER A 46 -10.76 -6.51 -18.75
N SER A 47 -10.07 -5.55 -19.37
CA SER A 47 -10.50 -4.96 -20.64
C SER A 47 -10.05 -5.86 -21.79
N SER A 48 -10.46 -5.53 -23.00
CA SER A 48 -10.18 -6.19 -24.29
C SER A 48 -8.72 -6.62 -24.56
N PHE A 49 -7.78 -6.26 -23.70
CA PHE A 49 -6.36 -6.61 -23.78
C PHE A 49 -5.95 -7.88 -23.01
N GLY A 50 -6.88 -8.66 -22.51
CA GLY A 50 -6.62 -9.93 -21.84
C GLY A 50 -7.10 -9.99 -20.38
N SER A 51 -7.40 -11.21 -19.94
CA SER A 51 -7.75 -11.51 -18.54
C SER A 51 -6.51 -11.66 -17.68
N GLY A 52 -6.61 -11.30 -16.41
CA GLY A 52 -5.51 -11.48 -15.44
C GLY A 52 -5.21 -10.21 -14.65
N GLN A 53 -4.31 -10.35 -13.68
CA GLN A 53 -3.81 -9.25 -12.87
C GLN A 53 -2.57 -8.63 -13.52
N VAL A 54 -2.54 -7.31 -13.61
CA VAL A 54 -1.40 -6.57 -14.15
C VAL A 54 -0.31 -6.44 -13.08
N LEU A 55 0.92 -6.78 -13.46
CA LEU A 55 2.15 -6.45 -12.73
C LEU A 55 2.99 -5.47 -13.53
N TYR A 56 3.69 -4.58 -12.83
CA TYR A 56 4.52 -3.54 -13.42
C TYR A 56 6.00 -3.93 -13.39
N PHE A 57 6.75 -3.55 -14.43
CA PHE A 57 8.22 -3.72 -14.45
C PHE A 57 8.94 -2.70 -13.56
N LEU A 58 8.36 -1.50 -13.41
CA LEU A 58 8.94 -0.42 -12.63
C LEU A 58 8.04 -0.09 -11.44
N SER A 59 8.66 0.07 -10.28
CA SER A 59 7.96 0.49 -9.05
C SER A 59 7.36 1.90 -9.18
N SER A 60 8.01 2.78 -9.93
CA SER A 60 7.51 4.12 -10.23
C SER A 60 6.18 4.09 -10.98
N ASP A 61 6.04 3.22 -11.99
CA ASP A 61 4.83 3.10 -12.80
C ASP A 61 3.67 2.56 -11.96
N ALA A 62 3.93 1.56 -11.11
CA ALA A 62 2.94 1.05 -10.15
C ALA A 62 2.48 2.16 -9.19
N TYR A 63 3.44 2.93 -8.64
CA TYR A 63 3.15 4.00 -7.69
C TYR A 63 2.40 5.17 -8.32
N HIS A 64 2.78 5.62 -9.52
CA HIS A 64 2.06 6.66 -10.24
C HIS A 64 0.63 6.23 -10.57
N THR A 65 0.44 4.98 -11.00
CA THR A 65 -0.90 4.42 -11.24
C THR A 65 -1.73 4.37 -9.96
N HIS A 66 -1.15 3.91 -8.85
CA HIS A 66 -1.82 3.90 -7.55
C HIS A 66 -2.26 5.30 -7.14
N ARG A 67 -1.36 6.30 -7.23
CA ARG A 67 -1.69 7.69 -6.89
C ARG A 67 -2.78 8.27 -7.79
N SER A 68 -2.69 8.08 -9.10
CA SER A 68 -3.68 8.58 -10.05
C SER A 68 -5.07 8.02 -9.76
N ARG A 69 -5.17 6.75 -9.40
CA ARG A 69 -6.43 6.11 -9.00
C ARG A 69 -6.97 6.68 -7.67
N LYS A 70 -6.09 6.87 -6.68
CA LYS A 70 -6.46 7.33 -5.35
C LYS A 70 -6.92 8.79 -5.33
N PHE A 71 -6.23 9.65 -6.07
CA PHE A 71 -6.49 11.10 -6.08
C PHE A 71 -7.26 11.58 -7.30
N GLN A 72 -7.60 10.67 -8.23
CA GLN A 72 -8.31 10.98 -9.49
C GLN A 72 -7.62 12.09 -10.32
N THR A 73 -6.30 12.22 -10.17
CA THR A 73 -5.47 13.20 -10.89
C THR A 73 -5.08 12.65 -12.26
N TRP A 74 -6.05 12.56 -13.16
CA TRP A 74 -5.85 12.00 -14.50
C TRP A 74 -4.92 12.85 -15.37
N ASP A 75 -4.78 14.14 -15.07
CA ASP A 75 -3.90 15.08 -15.78
C ASP A 75 -2.41 14.76 -15.55
N ALA A 76 -2.09 14.14 -14.41
CA ALA A 76 -0.74 13.68 -14.08
C ALA A 76 -0.52 12.20 -14.42
N PHE A 77 -1.40 11.61 -15.22
CA PHE A 77 -1.30 10.21 -15.61
C PHE A 77 -0.09 10.00 -16.50
N SER A 78 0.93 9.37 -15.96
CA SER A 78 2.02 8.84 -16.78
C SER A 78 1.48 7.71 -17.64
N ILE A 79 1.63 7.82 -18.96
CA ILE A 79 1.28 6.74 -19.88
C ILE A 79 2.25 5.60 -19.60
N VAL A 80 1.75 4.57 -18.90
CA VAL A 80 2.53 3.34 -18.69
C VAL A 80 2.58 2.59 -20.01
N ASP A 81 3.78 2.35 -20.50
CA ASP A 81 3.98 1.56 -21.71
C ASP A 81 3.48 0.13 -21.48
N GLY A 82 2.49 -0.29 -22.27
CA GLY A 82 1.91 -1.63 -22.18
C GLY A 82 2.92 -2.78 -22.41
N ARG A 83 4.09 -2.48 -23.00
CA ARG A 83 5.21 -3.42 -23.11
C ARG A 83 5.91 -3.66 -21.77
N ASN A 84 5.77 -2.75 -20.82
CA ASN A 84 6.32 -2.84 -19.47
C ASN A 84 5.33 -3.42 -18.47
N LEU A 85 4.37 -4.17 -18.93
CA LEU A 85 3.38 -4.85 -18.11
C LEU A 85 3.42 -6.35 -18.33
N VAL A 86 3.25 -7.10 -17.25
CA VAL A 86 3.07 -8.55 -17.27
C VAL A 86 1.70 -8.88 -16.68
N ARG A 87 1.06 -9.91 -17.18
CA ARG A 87 -0.21 -10.38 -16.67
C ARG A 87 -0.04 -11.72 -16.00
N VAL A 88 -0.44 -11.78 -14.74
CA VAL A 88 -0.60 -13.03 -13.98
C VAL A 88 -1.96 -13.60 -14.34
N LYS A 89 -1.99 -14.87 -14.69
CA LYS A 89 -3.22 -15.60 -14.98
C LYS A 89 -3.84 -16.17 -13.72
N LYS A 90 -5.12 -16.48 -13.79
CA LYS A 90 -5.82 -17.16 -12.69
C LYS A 90 -5.10 -18.46 -12.32
N ASN A 91 -4.96 -18.71 -11.03
CA ASN A 91 -4.25 -19.81 -10.40
C ASN A 91 -2.70 -19.75 -10.47
N GLU A 92 -2.12 -18.71 -11.05
CA GLU A 92 -0.69 -18.45 -10.90
C GLU A 92 -0.42 -17.78 -9.56
N SER A 93 0.75 -18.04 -8.99
CA SER A 93 1.14 -17.59 -7.65
C SER A 93 2.30 -16.61 -7.69
N ILE A 94 2.32 -15.72 -6.71
CA ILE A 94 3.38 -14.73 -6.47
C ILE A 94 3.88 -14.85 -5.04
N GLU A 95 5.15 -14.52 -4.83
CA GLU A 95 5.78 -14.38 -3.52
C GLU A 95 6.07 -12.91 -3.25
N ILE A 96 5.71 -12.39 -2.08
CA ILE A 96 6.03 -11.02 -1.70
C ILE A 96 7.46 -10.96 -1.21
N ILE A 97 8.28 -10.13 -1.86
CA ILE A 97 9.71 -9.98 -1.56
C ILE A 97 9.95 -8.77 -0.66
N ALA A 98 9.29 -7.67 -0.94
CA ALA A 98 9.45 -6.42 -0.18
C ALA A 98 8.23 -5.52 -0.32
N SER A 99 8.11 -4.57 0.60
CA SER A 99 7.17 -3.46 0.52
C SER A 99 7.87 -2.17 0.13
N ARG A 100 7.19 -1.32 -0.65
CA ARG A 100 7.68 -0.04 -1.14
C ARG A 100 6.62 1.05 -0.92
N PHE A 101 7.08 2.30 -0.82
CA PHE A 101 6.22 3.49 -0.72
C PHE A 101 5.16 3.39 0.39
N ASN A 102 5.59 3.10 1.63
CA ASN A 102 4.71 2.95 2.79
C ASN A 102 3.59 1.91 2.54
N ASN A 103 3.96 0.72 2.13
CA ASN A 103 3.07 -0.41 1.84
C ASN A 103 2.07 -0.17 0.70
N ALA A 104 2.25 0.87 -0.12
CA ALA A 104 1.38 1.10 -1.26
C ALA A 104 1.67 0.16 -2.45
N ILE A 105 2.91 -0.31 -2.57
CA ILE A 105 3.37 -1.17 -3.65
C ILE A 105 4.16 -2.35 -3.06
N PHE A 106 3.89 -3.54 -3.54
CA PHE A 106 4.67 -4.74 -3.24
C PHE A 106 5.61 -5.09 -4.38
N GLU A 107 6.84 -5.41 -4.02
CA GLU A 107 7.78 -6.09 -4.89
C GLU A 107 7.49 -7.58 -4.80
N VAL A 108 7.17 -8.20 -5.94
CA VAL A 108 6.70 -9.57 -6.00
C VAL A 108 7.52 -10.39 -6.99
N LYS A 109 7.73 -11.66 -6.66
CA LYS A 109 8.37 -12.64 -7.53
C LYS A 109 7.30 -13.56 -8.11
N LEU A 110 7.25 -13.68 -9.42
CA LEU A 110 6.33 -14.60 -10.08
C LEU A 110 6.80 -16.03 -9.93
N LEU A 111 5.96 -16.91 -9.39
CA LEU A 111 6.31 -18.31 -9.13
C LEU A 111 5.93 -19.24 -10.28
N ASP A 112 5.00 -18.83 -11.13
CA ASP A 112 4.45 -19.60 -12.22
C ASP A 112 4.55 -18.87 -13.55
N GLY A 113 4.25 -19.59 -14.64
CA GLY A 113 4.13 -19.05 -15.98
C GLY A 113 5.45 -18.79 -16.69
N PHE A 114 5.37 -18.11 -17.85
CA PHE A 114 6.52 -17.88 -18.73
C PHE A 114 7.58 -16.97 -18.09
N TYR A 115 7.16 -16.04 -17.26
CA TYR A 115 8.06 -15.09 -16.58
C TYR A 115 8.43 -15.52 -15.16
N LYS A 116 8.37 -16.81 -14.86
CA LYS A 116 8.74 -17.39 -13.57
C LYS A 116 10.11 -16.89 -13.09
N ASN A 117 10.23 -16.67 -11.79
CA ASN A 117 11.42 -16.20 -11.08
C ASN A 117 11.86 -14.76 -11.39
N LYS A 118 11.08 -13.98 -12.13
CA LYS A 118 11.31 -12.55 -12.32
C LYS A 118 10.57 -11.72 -11.29
N ILE A 119 11.12 -10.54 -11.01
CA ILE A 119 10.59 -9.60 -10.04
C ILE A 119 9.77 -8.54 -10.77
N TYR A 120 8.63 -8.20 -10.18
CA TYR A 120 7.67 -7.21 -10.65
C TYR A 120 7.10 -6.42 -9.49
N TYR A 121 6.21 -5.48 -9.79
CA TYR A 121 5.56 -4.63 -8.78
C TYR A 121 4.05 -4.74 -8.89
N LEU A 122 3.39 -4.89 -7.73
CA LEU A 122 1.94 -4.99 -7.59
C LEU A 122 1.44 -3.86 -6.69
N ILE A 123 0.33 -3.25 -7.05
CA ILE A 123 -0.37 -2.28 -6.19
C ILE A 123 -1.00 -3.05 -5.02
N ALA A 124 -0.72 -2.62 -3.79
CA ALA A 124 -1.12 -3.34 -2.57
C ALA A 124 -2.64 -3.57 -2.47
N ASP A 125 -3.45 -2.60 -2.87
CA ASP A 125 -4.92 -2.73 -2.87
C ASP A 125 -5.42 -3.88 -3.76
N GLU A 126 -4.65 -4.29 -4.76
CA GLU A 126 -5.02 -5.37 -5.68
C GLU A 126 -4.70 -6.76 -5.10
N LEU A 127 -3.73 -6.83 -4.16
CA LEU A 127 -3.39 -8.08 -3.48
C LEU A 127 -4.60 -8.65 -2.73
N THR A 128 -5.16 -7.86 -1.83
CA THR A 128 -6.29 -8.29 -0.99
C THR A 128 -7.59 -8.49 -1.75
N LYS A 129 -7.75 -7.81 -2.89
CA LYS A 129 -8.96 -7.91 -3.72
C LYS A 129 -8.96 -9.14 -4.63
N ASN A 130 -7.80 -9.49 -5.18
CA ASN A 130 -7.70 -10.42 -6.30
C ASN A 130 -6.97 -11.71 -5.97
N PHE A 131 -6.15 -11.72 -4.91
CA PHE A 131 -5.36 -12.86 -4.50
C PHE A 131 -5.86 -13.46 -3.19
N LYS A 132 -5.52 -14.72 -2.98
CA LYS A 132 -5.70 -15.45 -1.73
C LYS A 132 -4.33 -15.92 -1.25
N GLN A 133 -4.03 -15.70 0.02
CA GLN A 133 -2.80 -16.19 0.63
C GLN A 133 -2.83 -17.72 0.67
N GLU A 134 -1.77 -18.34 0.21
CA GLU A 134 -1.51 -19.77 0.39
C GLU A 134 -0.95 -19.98 1.80
N ILE A 135 -1.72 -20.63 2.64
CA ILE A 135 -1.24 -21.05 3.95
C ILE A 135 -0.30 -22.23 3.69
N THR A 136 1.01 -21.96 3.74
CA THR A 136 1.98 -23.05 3.77
C THR A 136 1.85 -23.70 5.14
N GLY A 137 0.99 -24.70 5.23
CA GLY A 137 0.80 -25.49 6.44
C GLY A 137 2.10 -26.24 6.76
N ASN A 138 2.94 -25.63 7.56
CA ASN A 138 4.06 -26.29 8.23
C ASN A 138 3.59 -26.77 9.62
N ASP A 139 2.44 -27.43 9.65
CA ASP A 139 2.01 -28.21 10.80
C ASP A 139 2.54 -29.64 10.65
N ASN A 140 3.84 -29.80 10.77
CA ASN A 140 4.43 -31.07 11.13
C ASN A 140 4.97 -30.92 12.55
N ILE A 141 4.16 -31.34 13.49
CA ILE A 141 4.58 -31.77 14.83
C ILE A 141 5.24 -33.13 14.70
#